data_2487f9c2bb0ce802edbf9bff9eeb75aa
#
_entry.id   2487f9c2bb0ce802edbf9bff9eeb75aa
#
_cell.length_a   1.000
_cell.length_b   1.000
_cell.length_c   1.000
_cell.angle_alpha   90.00
_cell.angle_beta   90.00
_cell.angle_gamma   90.00
#
_symmetry.space_group_name_H-M   'P 1'
#
loop_
_entity.id
_entity.type
_entity.pdbx_description
1 polymer ?
#
loop_
_entity_poly.entity_id
_entity_poly.type
_entity_poly.pdbx_seq_one_letter_code
_entity_poly.pdbx_strand_id
1 'polypeptide(L)'
;YAKQRMLDYTPGVAGNSKNTVAGQVKESEQTTHYSVIDKEGNMVAITTTLNDSYGNKTVVAGAGFLLNNEMDDFSVKPGVPNMFGAIGGEANAIAPGKRMLSSMTPTLVTVNNKAYLTIGSPGGTTIPNQIYEGLINMIDFKMSLKQSIDASRFHHQWIPDQLQVEADFPDATIQALKKQGYKVSQRGYFGRMDGIRILPNGKIEAAGDKRGDDSVAGY
;
A
#
# COMPACT_ATOMS: atom_id res chain seq x y z
N TYR A 1 19.04 -10.98 5.30
CA TYR A 1 18.65 -9.61 4.95
C TYR A 1 17.96 -8.91 6.13
N ALA A 2 16.76 -9.36 6.61
CA ALA A 2 16.01 -8.69 7.66
C ALA A 2 16.84 -8.45 8.94
N LYS A 3 17.55 -9.47 9.44
CA LYS A 3 18.45 -9.32 10.60
C LYS A 3 19.50 -8.22 10.39
N GLN A 4 20.07 -8.12 9.21
CA GLN A 4 21.07 -7.09 8.88
C GLN A 4 20.47 -5.69 8.84
N ARG A 5 19.21 -5.56 8.32
CA ARG A 5 18.50 -4.27 8.30
C ARG A 5 18.03 -3.79 9.67
N MET A 6 17.94 -4.71 10.63
CA MET A 6 17.54 -4.40 12.02
C MET A 6 18.72 -4.11 12.96
N LEU A 7 19.97 -4.08 12.47
CA LEU A 7 21.15 -3.83 13.31
C LEU A 7 21.14 -2.43 13.96
N ASP A 8 20.53 -1.45 13.26
CA ASP A 8 20.43 -0.06 13.73
C ASP A 8 19.12 0.23 14.48
N TYR A 9 18.30 -0.82 14.70
CA TYR A 9 17.03 -0.65 15.41
C TYR A 9 17.21 -0.62 16.90
N THR A 10 16.74 0.45 17.55
CA THR A 10 16.67 0.58 19.00
C THR A 10 15.20 0.70 19.41
N PRO A 11 14.66 -0.26 20.20
CA PRO A 11 13.28 -0.19 20.65
C PRO A 11 12.97 1.12 21.40
N GLY A 12 11.84 1.75 21.06
CA GLY A 12 11.36 2.97 21.70
C GLY A 12 12.07 4.27 21.30
N VAL A 13 13.01 4.22 20.35
CA VAL A 13 13.74 5.41 19.86
C VAL A 13 13.53 5.53 18.34
N ALA A 14 13.14 6.72 17.88
CA ALA A 14 13.06 7.01 16.46
C ALA A 14 14.45 7.00 15.81
N GLY A 15 14.61 6.23 14.73
CA GLY A 15 15.78 6.26 13.88
C GLY A 15 15.91 7.59 13.11
N ASN A 16 17.05 7.81 12.47
CA ASN A 16 17.26 8.95 11.58
C ASN A 16 17.40 8.46 10.13
N SER A 17 16.43 8.78 9.31
CA SER A 17 16.39 8.36 7.91
C SER A 17 17.50 8.93 7.04
N LYS A 18 18.21 9.95 7.48
CA LYS A 18 19.41 10.48 6.79
C LYS A 18 20.58 9.50 6.78
N ASN A 19 20.61 8.58 7.74
CA ASN A 19 21.63 7.54 7.83
C ASN A 19 21.36 6.34 6.93
N THR A 20 20.21 6.33 6.28
CA THR A 20 19.74 5.26 5.39
C THR A 20 19.46 5.90 4.03
N VAL A 21 19.93 5.39 2.90
CA VAL A 21 19.91 6.08 1.59
C VAL A 21 18.68 5.77 0.74
N ALA A 22 17.90 6.73 0.24
CA ALA A 22 16.91 7.06 -0.83
C ALA A 22 15.53 7.64 -0.44
N GLY A 23 14.93 8.54 -1.05
CA GLY A 23 13.74 8.94 -1.76
C GLY A 23 12.65 9.82 -1.09
N GLN A 24 12.10 10.81 -1.81
CA GLN A 24 10.93 11.61 -1.43
C GLN A 24 9.73 11.35 -2.35
N VAL A 25 8.49 11.36 -1.83
CA VAL A 25 7.27 11.00 -2.57
C VAL A 25 6.13 11.99 -2.39
N LYS A 26 5.35 12.21 -3.46
CA LYS A 26 3.98 12.75 -3.44
C LYS A 26 3.11 11.76 -4.22
N GLU A 27 2.04 11.26 -3.61
CA GLU A 27 1.25 10.13 -4.13
C GLU A 27 0.09 10.53 -5.02
N SER A 28 -0.23 9.63 -5.99
CA SER A 28 -1.48 9.61 -6.73
C SER A 28 -2.39 8.47 -6.22
N GLU A 29 -3.70 8.74 -6.09
CA GLU A 29 -4.67 7.78 -5.56
C GLU A 29 -5.46 7.05 -6.67
N GLN A 30 -4.97 7.04 -7.90
CA GLN A 30 -5.73 6.64 -9.09
C GLN A 30 -5.56 5.17 -9.51
N THR A 31 -5.34 4.31 -8.52
CA THR A 31 -5.26 2.85 -8.68
C THR A 31 -6.60 2.22 -8.27
N THR A 32 -6.93 1.07 -8.82
CA THR A 32 -8.11 0.28 -8.43
C THR A 32 -7.67 -1.10 -7.97
N HIS A 33 -8.30 -1.61 -6.92
CA HIS A 33 -8.15 -2.98 -6.47
C HIS A 33 -9.49 -3.70 -6.47
N TYR A 34 -9.46 -5.01 -6.73
CA TYR A 34 -10.59 -5.89 -6.48
C TYR A 34 -10.13 -7.30 -6.10
N SER A 35 -10.91 -7.90 -5.23
CA SER A 35 -10.71 -9.23 -4.67
C SER A 35 -11.85 -10.15 -5.05
N VAL A 36 -11.56 -11.41 -5.38
CA VAL A 36 -12.58 -12.44 -5.67
C VAL A 36 -12.21 -13.74 -4.96
N ILE A 37 -13.19 -14.41 -4.39
CA ILE A 37 -13.08 -15.80 -3.92
C ILE A 37 -14.30 -16.56 -4.47
N ASP A 38 -14.06 -17.68 -5.15
CA ASP A 38 -15.13 -18.55 -5.62
C ASP A 38 -15.51 -19.65 -4.59
N LYS A 39 -16.56 -20.41 -4.89
CA LYS A 39 -17.05 -21.49 -4.01
C LYS A 39 -16.06 -22.67 -3.90
N GLU A 40 -15.15 -22.84 -4.83
CA GLU A 40 -14.09 -23.83 -4.81
C GLU A 40 -12.88 -23.37 -3.95
N GLY A 41 -12.85 -22.10 -3.52
CA GLY A 41 -11.77 -21.49 -2.76
C GLY A 41 -10.61 -20.96 -3.63
N ASN A 42 -10.81 -20.80 -4.94
CA ASN A 42 -9.85 -20.06 -5.76
C ASN A 42 -9.91 -18.59 -5.40
N MET A 43 -8.75 -17.97 -5.28
CA MET A 43 -8.62 -16.56 -4.90
C MET A 43 -7.97 -15.73 -6.00
N VAL A 44 -8.49 -14.53 -6.20
CA VAL A 44 -7.89 -13.53 -7.09
C VAL A 44 -7.76 -12.21 -6.33
N ALA A 45 -6.61 -11.58 -6.42
CA ALA A 45 -6.35 -10.21 -5.98
C ALA A 45 -5.74 -9.45 -7.16
N ILE A 46 -6.39 -8.41 -7.65
CA ILE A 46 -5.90 -7.61 -8.77
C ILE A 46 -5.85 -6.15 -8.37
N THR A 47 -4.67 -5.56 -8.52
CA THR A 47 -4.47 -4.11 -8.45
C THR A 47 -4.05 -3.63 -9.83
N THR A 48 -4.74 -2.66 -10.39
CA THR A 48 -4.51 -2.13 -11.73
C THR A 48 -4.51 -0.61 -11.73
N THR A 49 -3.71 0.00 -12.60
CA THR A 49 -3.55 1.45 -12.63
C THR A 49 -3.13 1.93 -14.00
N LEU A 50 -3.28 3.21 -14.25
CA LEU A 50 -2.62 3.95 -15.32
C LEU A 50 -1.42 4.76 -14.80
N ASN A 51 -1.05 4.58 -13.53
CA ASN A 51 -0.10 5.30 -12.71
C ASN A 51 -0.64 6.66 -12.24
N ASP A 52 -0.74 7.69 -13.08
CA ASP A 52 -1.44 8.95 -12.75
C ASP A 52 -2.90 8.94 -13.21
N SER A 53 -3.69 9.89 -12.70
CA SER A 53 -5.05 10.16 -13.17
C SER A 53 -5.06 10.36 -14.69
N TYR A 54 -5.80 9.53 -15.39
CA TYR A 54 -5.84 9.51 -16.86
C TYR A 54 -4.49 9.18 -17.53
N GLY A 55 -3.54 8.57 -16.82
CA GLY A 55 -2.23 8.17 -17.32
C GLY A 55 -1.46 9.35 -17.90
N ASN A 56 -0.95 9.22 -19.13
CA ASN A 56 -0.29 10.31 -19.85
C ASN A 56 -1.26 11.27 -20.56
N LYS A 57 -2.58 11.13 -20.35
CA LYS A 57 -3.66 11.95 -20.90
C LYS A 57 -3.82 11.86 -22.42
N THR A 58 -3.27 10.82 -23.03
CA THR A 58 -3.41 10.52 -24.46
C THR A 58 -4.49 9.48 -24.66
N VAL A 59 -5.50 9.82 -25.47
CA VAL A 59 -6.54 8.90 -25.94
C VAL A 59 -6.08 8.24 -27.23
N VAL A 60 -6.16 6.92 -27.32
CA VAL A 60 -5.88 6.18 -28.55
C VAL A 60 -7.06 6.33 -29.50
N ALA A 61 -6.86 7.06 -30.61
CA ALA A 61 -7.90 7.29 -31.60
C ALA A 61 -8.41 5.98 -32.21
N GLY A 62 -9.75 5.83 -32.30
CA GLY A 62 -10.40 4.64 -32.81
C GLY A 62 -10.53 3.47 -31.84
N ALA A 63 -9.78 3.45 -30.73
CA ALA A 63 -9.85 2.43 -29.70
C ALA A 63 -10.54 2.92 -28.41
N GLY A 64 -10.51 4.24 -28.13
CA GLY A 64 -11.26 4.86 -27.04
C GLY A 64 -10.72 4.63 -25.65
N PHE A 65 -9.46 4.21 -25.49
CA PHE A 65 -8.79 4.08 -24.19
C PHE A 65 -7.63 5.06 -23.99
N LEU A 66 -7.27 5.28 -22.75
CA LEU A 66 -6.15 6.12 -22.35
C LEU A 66 -4.85 5.30 -22.26
N LEU A 67 -3.73 5.91 -22.63
CA LEU A 67 -2.41 5.33 -22.37
C LEU A 67 -1.95 5.62 -20.94
N ASN A 68 -1.32 4.64 -20.30
CA ASN A 68 -0.69 4.81 -19.01
C ASN A 68 0.57 5.70 -19.08
N ASN A 69 1.11 6.09 -17.92
CA ASN A 69 2.41 6.74 -17.76
C ASN A 69 3.33 5.95 -16.81
N GLU A 70 3.23 4.63 -16.82
CA GLU A 70 3.93 3.71 -15.89
C GLU A 70 5.45 3.68 -16.10
N MET A 71 5.97 4.21 -17.19
CA MET A 71 7.41 4.35 -17.37
C MET A 71 8.09 5.15 -16.25
N ASP A 72 7.32 6.00 -15.54
CA ASP A 72 7.79 6.77 -14.39
C ASP A 72 8.05 5.91 -13.13
N ASP A 73 7.55 4.67 -13.09
CA ASP A 73 7.85 3.70 -12.03
C ASP A 73 9.28 3.12 -12.18
N PHE A 74 9.91 3.24 -13.33
CA PHE A 74 11.35 3.02 -13.45
C PHE A 74 12.14 4.15 -12.78
N SER A 75 13.38 3.84 -12.41
CA SER A 75 14.39 4.87 -12.15
C SER A 75 14.83 5.46 -13.50
N VAL A 76 14.03 6.41 -14.02
CA VAL A 76 14.34 7.08 -15.30
C VAL A 76 15.72 7.74 -15.23
N LYS A 77 16.03 8.32 -14.06
CA LYS A 77 17.36 8.80 -13.70
C LYS A 77 17.67 8.34 -12.27
N PRO A 78 18.54 7.34 -12.09
CA PRO A 78 18.91 6.85 -10.76
C PRO A 78 19.34 7.98 -9.81
N GLY A 79 18.82 7.93 -8.57
CA GLY A 79 19.07 8.96 -7.56
C GLY A 79 18.21 10.22 -7.69
N VAL A 80 17.33 10.31 -8.68
CA VAL A 80 16.40 11.44 -8.87
C VAL A 80 14.97 10.96 -8.59
N PRO A 81 14.14 11.76 -7.87
CA PRO A 81 12.76 11.41 -7.61
C PRO A 81 11.93 11.30 -8.90
N ASN A 82 11.02 10.32 -8.97
CA ASN A 82 9.95 10.26 -9.96
C ASN A 82 8.83 11.27 -9.63
N MET A 83 7.72 11.26 -10.39
CA MET A 83 6.58 12.16 -10.15
C MET A 83 5.94 12.00 -8.76
N PHE A 84 6.09 10.83 -8.14
CA PHE A 84 5.63 10.56 -6.78
C PHE A 84 6.72 10.82 -5.72
N GLY A 85 7.89 11.30 -6.15
CA GLY A 85 9.05 11.55 -5.30
C GLY A 85 9.81 10.28 -4.88
N ALA A 86 9.46 9.11 -5.41
CA ALA A 86 10.22 7.89 -5.15
C ALA A 86 11.58 7.96 -5.87
N ILE A 87 12.66 7.72 -5.12
CA ILE A 87 14.02 7.64 -5.69
C ILE A 87 14.37 6.17 -5.89
N GLY A 88 14.56 5.78 -7.13
CA GLY A 88 15.07 4.47 -7.47
C GLY A 88 16.58 4.49 -7.76
N GLY A 89 17.21 3.32 -7.61
CA GLY A 89 18.61 3.08 -7.98
C GLY A 89 18.76 2.39 -9.34
N GLU A 90 20.00 2.10 -9.72
CA GLU A 90 20.36 1.40 -10.96
C GLU A 90 19.60 0.08 -11.15
N ALA A 91 19.29 -0.64 -10.05
CA ALA A 91 18.55 -1.89 -10.11
C ALA A 91 17.17 -1.75 -10.77
N ASN A 92 16.56 -0.57 -10.75
CA ASN A 92 15.28 -0.27 -11.39
C ASN A 92 15.44 0.67 -12.61
N ALA A 93 16.64 0.88 -13.14
CA ALA A 93 16.85 1.68 -14.33
C ALA A 93 16.19 1.02 -15.56
N ILE A 94 15.78 1.84 -16.51
CA ILE A 94 15.15 1.40 -17.78
C ILE A 94 16.13 0.53 -18.57
N ALA A 95 15.65 -0.63 -19.02
CA ALA A 95 16.38 -1.50 -19.93
C ALA A 95 15.40 -2.28 -20.84
N PRO A 96 15.82 -2.67 -22.05
CA PRO A 96 14.97 -3.46 -22.94
C PRO A 96 14.48 -4.76 -22.29
N GLY A 97 13.19 -5.09 -22.41
CA GLY A 97 12.58 -6.30 -21.85
C GLY A 97 12.44 -6.33 -20.33
N LYS A 98 12.82 -5.26 -19.64
CA LYS A 98 12.74 -5.15 -18.18
C LYS A 98 11.37 -4.65 -17.73
N ARG A 99 10.88 -5.19 -16.60
CA ARG A 99 9.72 -4.66 -15.88
C ARG A 99 10.18 -3.69 -14.80
N MET A 100 9.40 -2.61 -14.59
CA MET A 100 9.62 -1.68 -13.49
C MET A 100 9.26 -2.28 -12.15
N LEU A 101 9.75 -1.66 -11.08
CA LEU A 101 9.22 -1.84 -9.73
C LEU A 101 7.74 -1.45 -9.71
N SER A 102 6.95 -2.17 -8.95
CA SER A 102 5.57 -1.78 -8.63
C SER A 102 5.39 -1.72 -7.12
N SER A 103 4.75 -0.66 -6.63
CA SER A 103 4.28 -0.55 -5.25
C SER A 103 2.93 -1.24 -5.02
N MET A 104 2.23 -1.63 -6.09
CA MET A 104 1.00 -2.40 -5.98
C MET A 104 1.27 -3.73 -5.29
N THR A 105 0.47 -4.04 -4.27
CA THR A 105 0.68 -5.17 -3.38
C THR A 105 -0.61 -6.01 -3.28
N PRO A 106 -1.15 -6.54 -4.41
CA PRO A 106 -2.25 -7.48 -4.33
C PRO A 106 -1.79 -8.71 -3.55
N THR A 107 -2.55 -9.09 -2.51
CA THR A 107 -2.08 -10.07 -1.55
C THR A 107 -3.06 -11.22 -1.39
N LEU A 108 -2.54 -12.44 -1.48
CA LEU A 108 -3.23 -13.69 -1.16
C LEU A 108 -2.57 -14.33 0.06
N VAL A 109 -3.38 -14.72 1.04
CA VAL A 109 -2.91 -15.42 2.24
C VAL A 109 -3.57 -16.80 2.30
N THR A 110 -2.77 -17.82 2.58
CA THR A 110 -3.24 -19.18 2.83
C THR A 110 -2.87 -19.62 4.24
N VAL A 111 -3.71 -20.45 4.84
CA VAL A 111 -3.46 -21.11 6.12
C VAL A 111 -3.63 -22.62 5.92
N ASN A 112 -2.60 -23.40 6.22
CA ASN A 112 -2.58 -24.86 5.99
C ASN A 112 -2.96 -25.23 4.54
N ASN A 113 -2.41 -24.52 3.57
CA ASN A 113 -2.66 -24.66 2.12
C ASN A 113 -4.13 -24.43 1.71
N LYS A 114 -4.92 -23.76 2.51
CA LYS A 114 -6.29 -23.37 2.18
C LYS A 114 -6.39 -21.86 2.05
N ALA A 115 -7.30 -21.40 1.20
CA ALA A 115 -7.64 -19.99 1.04
C ALA A 115 -8.03 -19.39 2.40
N TYR A 116 -7.46 -18.24 2.73
CA TYR A 116 -7.77 -17.54 3.97
C TYR A 116 -8.16 -16.08 3.73
N LEU A 117 -7.38 -15.33 2.94
CA LEU A 117 -7.59 -13.90 2.73
C LEU A 117 -7.10 -13.48 1.35
N THR A 118 -7.88 -12.66 0.67
CA THR A 118 -7.44 -11.82 -0.44
C THR A 118 -7.64 -10.36 -0.05
N ILE A 119 -6.66 -9.50 -0.30
CA ILE A 119 -6.69 -8.11 0.13
C ILE A 119 -5.79 -7.25 -0.77
N GLY A 120 -6.18 -6.00 -0.97
CA GLY A 120 -5.37 -5.01 -1.66
C GLY A 120 -5.90 -3.60 -1.49
N SER A 121 -5.24 -2.64 -2.14
CA SER A 121 -5.59 -1.22 -2.04
C SER A 121 -5.01 -0.42 -3.20
N PRO A 122 -5.66 0.64 -3.67
CA PRO A 122 -4.97 1.77 -4.31
C PRO A 122 -4.20 2.61 -3.27
N GLY A 123 -3.32 3.52 -3.73
CA GLY A 123 -2.65 4.48 -2.85
C GLY A 123 -1.17 4.70 -3.15
N GLY A 124 -0.68 4.39 -4.35
CA GLY A 124 0.70 4.62 -4.75
C GLY A 124 1.68 3.91 -3.81
N THR A 125 2.69 4.64 -3.31
CA THR A 125 3.70 4.09 -2.42
C THR A 125 3.22 3.76 -1.00
N THR A 126 2.00 4.20 -0.60
CA THR A 126 1.42 3.80 0.69
C THR A 126 0.85 2.39 0.67
N ILE A 127 0.61 1.79 -0.51
CA ILE A 127 -0.05 0.48 -0.64
C ILE A 127 0.64 -0.60 0.20
N PRO A 128 1.97 -0.81 0.15
CA PRO A 128 2.61 -1.85 0.95
C PRO A 128 2.38 -1.67 2.46
N ASN A 129 2.41 -0.42 2.96
CA ASN A 129 2.15 -0.12 4.37
C ASN A 129 0.70 -0.44 4.75
N GLN A 130 -0.27 -0.03 3.93
CA GLN A 130 -1.68 -0.30 4.18
C GLN A 130 -1.95 -1.79 4.30
N ILE A 131 -1.44 -2.59 3.37
CA ILE A 131 -1.60 -4.05 3.39
C ILE A 131 -0.90 -4.66 4.60
N TYR A 132 0.30 -4.19 4.94
CA TYR A 132 1.01 -4.62 6.13
C TYR A 132 0.20 -4.31 7.41
N GLU A 133 -0.29 -3.09 7.57
CA GLU A 133 -1.14 -2.69 8.70
C GLU A 133 -2.41 -3.54 8.76
N GLY A 134 -3.07 -3.75 7.62
CA GLY A 134 -4.24 -4.61 7.51
C GLY A 134 -3.98 -6.03 8.00
N LEU A 135 -2.87 -6.63 7.59
CA LEU A 135 -2.47 -7.97 8.02
C LEU A 135 -2.17 -8.02 9.53
N ILE A 136 -1.39 -7.09 10.06
CA ILE A 136 -1.04 -7.02 11.49
C ILE A 136 -2.31 -6.82 12.34
N ASN A 137 -3.22 -5.94 11.93
CA ASN A 137 -4.48 -5.72 12.60
C ASN A 137 -5.31 -7.01 12.73
N MET A 138 -5.38 -7.80 11.67
CA MET A 138 -6.13 -9.07 11.69
C MET A 138 -5.36 -10.18 12.41
N ILE A 139 -4.05 -10.31 12.20
CA ILE A 139 -3.26 -11.45 12.68
C ILE A 139 -2.86 -11.27 14.13
N ASP A 140 -2.33 -10.10 14.52
CA ASP A 140 -1.82 -9.85 15.86
C ASP A 140 -2.90 -9.25 16.79
N PHE A 141 -3.63 -8.24 16.31
CA PHE A 141 -4.68 -7.58 17.10
C PHE A 141 -6.06 -8.23 17.02
N LYS A 142 -6.21 -9.31 16.22
CA LYS A 142 -7.44 -10.12 16.11
C LYS A 142 -8.67 -9.33 15.66
N MET A 143 -8.47 -8.25 14.93
CA MET A 143 -9.57 -7.47 14.36
C MET A 143 -10.34 -8.26 13.30
N SER A 144 -11.64 -7.96 13.12
CA SER A 144 -12.38 -8.38 11.93
C SER A 144 -11.79 -7.73 10.68
N LEU A 145 -12.11 -8.27 9.50
CA LEU A 145 -11.66 -7.66 8.23
C LEU A 145 -12.13 -6.19 8.13
N LYS A 146 -13.41 -5.94 8.43
CA LYS A 146 -13.97 -4.58 8.40
C LYS A 146 -13.29 -3.65 9.40
N GLN A 147 -13.06 -4.09 10.64
CA GLN A 147 -12.34 -3.29 11.63
C GLN A 147 -10.92 -2.96 11.19
N SER A 148 -10.22 -3.92 10.58
CA SER A 148 -8.87 -3.74 10.07
C SER A 148 -8.82 -2.74 8.92
N ILE A 149 -9.76 -2.84 7.97
CA ILE A 149 -9.88 -1.93 6.82
C ILE A 149 -10.21 -0.51 7.27
N ASP A 150 -11.10 -0.35 8.25
CA ASP A 150 -11.54 0.96 8.74
C ASP A 150 -10.61 1.61 9.77
N ALA A 151 -9.63 0.87 10.29
CA ALA A 151 -8.67 1.41 11.23
C ALA A 151 -7.89 2.60 10.64
N SER A 152 -7.62 3.60 11.46
CA SER A 152 -6.80 4.75 11.06
C SER A 152 -5.39 4.31 10.71
N ARG A 153 -4.87 4.83 9.61
CA ARG A 153 -3.60 4.41 9.02
C ARG A 153 -2.48 5.40 9.27
N PHE A 154 -1.27 4.89 9.21
CA PHE A 154 -0.06 5.69 9.19
C PHE A 154 0.86 5.26 8.04
N HIS A 155 1.79 6.15 7.67
CA HIS A 155 2.75 5.87 6.60
C HIS A 155 4.10 6.49 6.89
N HIS A 156 5.16 5.74 6.67
CA HIS A 156 6.53 6.21 6.64
C HIS A 156 7.27 5.52 5.51
N GLN A 157 7.84 6.30 4.61
CA GLN A 157 8.53 5.75 3.44
C GLN A 157 10.01 6.12 3.39
N TRP A 158 10.61 6.35 4.62
CA TRP A 158 12.00 6.69 4.78
C TRP A 158 12.32 8.18 4.48
N ILE A 159 12.15 8.69 3.28
CA ILE A 159 12.27 10.11 2.98
C ILE A 159 10.98 10.59 2.27
N PRO A 160 10.38 11.70 2.76
CA PRO A 160 10.82 12.51 3.91
C PRO A 160 10.81 11.71 5.21
N ASP A 161 11.78 11.97 6.10
CA ASP A 161 11.85 11.38 7.45
C ASP A 161 10.71 11.92 8.33
N GLN A 162 9.52 11.44 8.04
CA GLN A 162 8.27 11.92 8.60
C GLN A 162 7.24 10.79 8.65
N LEU A 163 6.64 10.59 9.81
CA LEU A 163 5.48 9.72 9.97
C LEU A 163 4.22 10.51 9.62
N GLN A 164 3.54 10.10 8.57
CA GLN A 164 2.25 10.64 8.20
C GLN A 164 1.15 9.79 8.84
N VAL A 165 0.10 10.44 9.37
CA VAL A 165 -1.04 9.77 10.00
C VAL A 165 -2.34 10.35 9.46
N GLU A 166 -3.40 9.54 9.43
CA GLU A 166 -4.74 10.03 9.06
C GLU A 166 -5.29 11.01 10.11
N ALA A 167 -6.28 11.82 9.71
CA ALA A 167 -6.84 12.86 10.57
C ALA A 167 -7.53 12.31 11.82
N ASP A 168 -8.06 11.10 11.76
CA ASP A 168 -8.71 10.39 12.87
C ASP A 168 -7.76 9.48 13.67
N PHE A 169 -6.43 9.60 13.44
CA PHE A 169 -5.44 8.83 14.20
C PHE A 169 -5.39 9.27 15.67
N PRO A 170 -5.31 8.34 16.65
CA PRO A 170 -5.44 8.68 18.07
C PRO A 170 -4.38 9.68 18.55
N ASP A 171 -4.81 10.81 19.11
CA ASP A 171 -3.93 11.89 19.61
C ASP A 171 -2.91 11.38 20.66
N ALA A 172 -3.34 10.50 21.56
CA ALA A 172 -2.45 9.94 22.57
C ALA A 172 -1.27 9.18 21.92
N THR A 173 -1.53 8.45 20.83
CA THR A 173 -0.48 7.74 20.07
C THR A 173 0.42 8.73 19.35
N ILE A 174 -0.13 9.79 18.75
CA ILE A 174 0.65 10.86 18.11
C ILE A 174 1.61 11.51 19.12
N GLN A 175 1.13 11.83 20.34
CA GLN A 175 1.98 12.42 21.37
C GLN A 175 3.06 11.46 21.87
N ALA A 176 2.75 10.18 22.00
CA ALA A 176 3.74 9.15 22.37
C ALA A 176 4.85 9.03 21.30
N LEU A 177 4.47 9.01 20.02
CA LEU A 177 5.42 8.96 18.91
C LEU A 177 6.31 10.20 18.85
N LYS A 178 5.74 11.40 19.04
CA LYS A 178 6.51 12.65 19.13
C LYS A 178 7.52 12.64 20.28
N LYS A 179 7.15 12.07 21.44
CA LYS A 179 8.07 11.91 22.59
C LYS A 179 9.23 10.95 22.29
N GLN A 180 9.04 9.99 21.40
CA GLN A 180 10.08 9.09 20.92
C GLN A 180 10.98 9.71 19.84
N GLY A 181 10.68 10.94 19.39
CA GLY A 181 11.48 11.67 18.40
C GLY A 181 10.93 11.60 16.98
N TYR A 182 9.79 10.97 16.73
CA TYR A 182 9.19 10.96 15.40
C TYR A 182 8.65 12.34 15.03
N LYS A 183 8.89 12.74 13.78
CA LYS A 183 8.22 13.89 13.16
C LYS A 183 6.88 13.40 12.64
N VAL A 184 5.79 13.72 13.32
CA VAL A 184 4.44 13.30 12.95
C VAL A 184 3.70 14.44 12.29
N SER A 185 3.11 14.19 11.11
CA SER A 185 2.18 15.08 10.42
C SER A 185 0.87 14.38 10.15
N GLN A 186 -0.23 15.12 10.22
CA GLN A 186 -1.54 14.65 9.78
C GLN A 186 -1.75 14.98 8.31
N ARG A 187 -2.43 14.08 7.60
CA ARG A 187 -2.90 14.29 6.22
C ARG A 187 -4.32 13.73 6.06
N GLY A 188 -4.88 13.82 4.87
CA GLY A 188 -6.10 13.11 4.49
C GLY A 188 -5.93 11.59 4.52
N TYR A 189 -6.96 10.88 4.15
CA TYR A 189 -6.97 9.42 4.14
C TYR A 189 -5.96 8.83 3.14
N PHE A 190 -5.50 7.60 3.44
CA PHE A 190 -4.63 6.81 2.59
C PHE A 190 -5.43 5.71 1.89
N GLY A 191 -5.43 5.71 0.58
CA GLY A 191 -5.96 4.66 -0.25
C GLY A 191 -7.39 4.20 0.09
N ARG A 192 -7.74 3.03 -0.44
CA ARG A 192 -9.04 2.36 -0.22
C ARG A 192 -8.81 0.87 -0.25
N MET A 193 -8.80 0.24 0.91
CA MET A 193 -8.51 -1.18 1.04
C MET A 193 -9.79 -2.00 0.89
N ASP A 194 -9.75 -3.07 0.13
CA ASP A 194 -10.82 -4.07 0.11
C ASP A 194 -10.26 -5.48 0.30
N GLY A 195 -11.12 -6.39 0.69
CA GLY A 195 -10.70 -7.77 0.86
C GLY A 195 -11.84 -8.73 1.18
N ILE A 196 -11.50 -10.01 1.09
CA ILE A 196 -12.39 -11.12 1.42
C ILE A 196 -11.61 -12.10 2.29
N ARG A 197 -12.20 -12.51 3.43
CA ARG A 197 -11.62 -13.46 4.35
C ARG A 197 -12.55 -14.67 4.59
N ILE A 198 -11.97 -15.86 4.60
CA ILE A 198 -12.67 -17.08 5.00
C ILE A 198 -12.44 -17.31 6.50
N LEU A 199 -13.51 -17.34 7.26
CA LEU A 199 -13.47 -17.58 8.70
C LEU A 199 -13.30 -19.08 9.02
N PRO A 200 -12.82 -19.44 10.23
CA PRO A 200 -12.64 -20.85 10.61
C PRO A 200 -13.92 -21.72 10.53
N ASN A 201 -15.09 -21.09 10.61
CA ASN A 201 -16.38 -21.76 10.48
C ASN A 201 -16.87 -21.88 9.02
N GLY A 202 -16.03 -21.52 8.05
CA GLY A 202 -16.31 -21.55 6.63
C GLY A 202 -17.14 -20.36 6.11
N LYS A 203 -17.56 -19.43 6.95
CA LYS A 203 -18.24 -18.20 6.48
C LYS A 203 -17.26 -17.27 5.80
N ILE A 204 -17.76 -16.54 4.80
CA ILE A 204 -17.01 -15.51 4.09
C ILE A 204 -17.33 -14.16 4.72
N GLU A 205 -16.30 -13.40 5.03
CA GLU A 205 -16.35 -12.00 5.43
C GLU A 205 -15.75 -11.17 4.29
N ALA A 206 -16.51 -10.22 3.73
CA ALA A 206 -16.02 -9.31 2.73
C ALA A 206 -16.24 -7.87 3.20
N ALA A 207 -15.31 -6.98 2.88
CA ALA A 207 -15.38 -5.58 3.28
C ALA A 207 -14.70 -4.66 2.26
N GLY A 208 -15.37 -3.54 1.96
CA GLY A 208 -14.82 -2.38 1.29
C GLY A 208 -14.53 -1.25 2.28
N ASP A 209 -13.73 -0.30 1.85
CA ASP A 209 -13.22 0.80 2.67
C ASP A 209 -14.26 1.93 2.85
N LYS A 210 -14.35 2.46 4.07
CA LYS A 210 -15.17 3.65 4.37
C LYS A 210 -14.68 4.93 3.70
N ARG A 211 -13.45 4.93 3.17
CA ARG A 211 -12.78 6.11 2.57
C ARG A 211 -13.17 6.36 1.12
N GLY A 212 -13.87 5.42 0.51
CA GLY A 212 -14.32 5.49 -0.88
C GLY A 212 -15.73 4.95 -1.08
N ASP A 213 -16.03 4.65 -2.31
CA ASP A 213 -17.29 4.06 -2.79
C ASP A 213 -17.18 2.55 -3.01
N ASP A 214 -16.22 1.91 -2.34
CA ASP A 214 -15.99 0.49 -2.46
C ASP A 214 -17.19 -0.31 -1.96
N SER A 215 -17.52 -1.39 -2.66
CA SER A 215 -18.69 -2.23 -2.38
C SER A 215 -18.33 -3.70 -2.37
N VAL A 216 -19.19 -4.50 -1.76
CA VAL A 216 -19.07 -5.95 -1.73
C VAL A 216 -20.35 -6.59 -2.28
N ALA A 217 -20.18 -7.72 -2.96
CA ALA A 217 -21.29 -8.53 -3.44
C ALA A 217 -21.00 -10.01 -3.19
N GLY A 218 -22.05 -10.81 -3.02
CA GLY A 218 -21.95 -12.25 -2.86
C GLY A 218 -23.26 -12.91 -3.30
N TYR A 219 -23.20 -14.19 -3.67
CA TYR A 219 -24.35 -14.97 -4.12
C TYR A 219 -24.18 -16.45 -3.74
#